data_333d1555f652dccbfcadccbf45457bbb
#
_entry.id   333d1555f652dccbfcadccbf45457bbb
#
_cell.length_a   1.000
_cell.length_b   1.000
_cell.length_c   1.000
_cell.angle_alpha   90.00
_cell.angle_beta   90.00
_cell.angle_gamma   90.00
#
_symmetry.space_group_name_H-M   'P 1'
#
loop_
_entity.id
_entity.type
_entity.pdbx_description
1 polymer ?
#
loop_
_entity_poly.entity_id
_entity_poly.type
_entity_poly.pdbx_seq_one_letter_code
_entity_poly.pdbx_strand_id
1 'polypeptide(L)'
;MQFRFVSIEKLPEPPQIHLVKGNFVHRVLELLLAHDSEMRTPEAAREAFEVTKTQYESSVRFIALGLSDDARDAFFKDSRDILNGYYRMENPRNTKVIGLELKLEADFGKFVLGGIIDRLEYDESDQLIISDYKTGKTPSARFGANKMDNMHLYASLCLRVRGELPKKLRLMYLKSSTPIEVEVTTQSNIKCEAAANRTFDQIAESCQSGTFATNKSGLCNFCAFKQWCPAFGGDDSQARIKAPELYPMIPRD
;
A
#
# COMPACT_ATOMS: atom_id res chain seq x y z
N MET A 1 -12.46 -1.15 15.79
CA MET A 1 -12.33 0.25 16.32
C MET A 1 -11.46 1.13 15.44
N GLN A 2 -10.20 0.76 15.07
CA GLN A 2 -9.35 1.60 14.20
C GLN A 2 -10.05 1.98 12.89
N PHE A 3 -10.74 1.04 12.24
CA PHE A 3 -11.53 1.31 11.03
C PHE A 3 -12.53 2.45 11.23
N ARG A 4 -13.25 2.47 12.37
CA ARG A 4 -14.17 3.58 12.71
C ARG A 4 -13.43 4.91 12.74
N PHE A 5 -12.35 5.02 13.49
CA PHE A 5 -11.60 6.27 13.63
C PHE A 5 -11.02 6.75 12.29
N VAL A 6 -10.36 5.85 11.56
CA VAL A 6 -9.64 6.20 10.33
C VAL A 6 -10.57 6.35 9.13
N SER A 7 -11.47 5.39 8.92
CA SER A 7 -12.25 5.32 7.67
C SER A 7 -13.61 5.99 7.77
N ILE A 8 -14.27 5.90 8.91
CA ILE A 8 -15.62 6.51 9.10
C ILE A 8 -15.47 7.95 9.61
N GLU A 9 -14.75 8.16 10.71
CA GLU A 9 -14.64 9.46 11.37
C GLU A 9 -13.53 10.34 10.77
N LYS A 10 -12.66 9.75 9.91
CA LYS A 10 -11.57 10.47 9.22
C LYS A 10 -10.62 11.19 10.18
N LEU A 11 -10.41 10.65 11.37
CA LEU A 11 -9.51 11.27 12.35
C LEU A 11 -8.06 11.29 11.84
N PRO A 12 -7.30 12.36 12.15
CA PRO A 12 -5.90 12.44 11.75
C PRO A 12 -5.05 11.42 12.51
N GLU A 13 -3.99 10.96 11.84
CA GLU A 13 -2.96 10.09 12.39
C GLU A 13 -1.58 10.74 12.20
N PRO A 14 -0.63 10.50 13.11
CA PRO A 14 0.72 10.98 12.91
C PRO A 14 1.34 10.33 11.69
N PRO A 15 2.14 11.04 10.89
CA PRO A 15 2.85 10.45 9.79
C PRO A 15 3.82 9.38 10.30
N GLN A 16 3.89 8.26 9.60
CA GLN A 16 4.77 7.15 9.97
C GLN A 16 5.91 7.04 8.97
N ILE A 17 7.14 7.12 9.47
CA ILE A 17 8.35 7.13 8.64
C ILE A 17 8.41 5.98 7.63
N HIS A 18 7.92 4.78 8.01
CA HIS A 18 7.95 3.63 7.12
C HIS A 18 6.91 3.73 5.98
N LEU A 19 5.76 4.37 6.21
CA LEU A 19 4.75 4.63 5.16
C LEU A 19 5.26 5.70 4.19
N VAL A 20 5.80 6.81 4.73
CA VAL A 20 6.38 7.88 3.90
C VAL A 20 7.53 7.34 3.06
N LYS A 21 8.37 6.46 3.62
CA LYS A 21 9.45 5.80 2.89
C LYS A 21 8.93 4.85 1.80
N GLY A 22 7.87 4.10 2.08
CA GLY A 22 7.20 3.27 1.10
C GLY A 22 6.77 4.07 -0.11
N ASN A 23 5.98 5.14 0.12
CA ASN A 23 5.50 6.03 -0.94
C ASN A 23 6.66 6.69 -1.71
N PHE A 24 7.73 7.08 -1.01
CA PHE A 24 8.93 7.62 -1.66
C PHE A 24 9.54 6.62 -2.67
N VAL A 25 9.73 5.38 -2.25
CA VAL A 25 10.32 4.33 -3.11
C VAL A 25 9.40 4.01 -4.29
N HIS A 26 8.09 3.90 -4.06
CA HIS A 26 7.09 3.69 -5.12
C HIS A 26 7.16 4.82 -6.15
N ARG A 27 7.23 6.08 -5.70
CA ARG A 27 7.33 7.23 -6.61
C ARG A 27 8.59 7.21 -7.46
N VAL A 28 9.73 6.82 -6.91
CA VAL A 28 10.98 6.67 -7.68
C VAL A 28 10.83 5.58 -8.75
N LEU A 29 10.25 4.43 -8.40
CA LEU A 29 10.02 3.33 -9.34
C LEU A 29 8.99 3.70 -10.40
N GLU A 30 7.95 4.42 -10.04
CA GLU A 30 6.96 4.96 -10.99
C GLU A 30 7.63 5.84 -12.02
N LEU A 31 8.45 6.82 -11.60
CA LEU A 31 9.16 7.72 -12.51
C LEU A 31 10.13 6.97 -13.41
N LEU A 32 10.89 6.03 -12.86
CA LEU A 32 11.82 5.21 -13.65
C LEU A 32 11.09 4.40 -14.72
N LEU A 33 10.01 3.73 -14.33
CA LEU A 33 9.30 2.79 -15.21
C LEU A 33 8.37 3.49 -16.20
N ALA A 34 8.08 4.78 -15.99
CA ALA A 34 7.34 5.61 -16.93
C ALA A 34 8.14 5.93 -18.19
N HIS A 35 9.48 5.78 -18.16
CA HIS A 35 10.29 5.90 -19.36
C HIS A 35 10.10 4.69 -20.31
N ASP A 36 10.40 4.89 -21.58
CA ASP A 36 10.56 3.80 -22.51
C ASP A 36 11.62 2.80 -22.01
N SER A 37 11.46 1.52 -22.31
CA SER A 37 12.28 0.44 -21.74
C SER A 37 13.79 0.69 -21.87
N GLU A 38 14.23 1.20 -23.02
CA GLU A 38 15.65 1.51 -23.28
C GLU A 38 16.23 2.60 -22.38
N MET A 39 15.37 3.53 -21.95
CA MET A 39 15.75 4.67 -21.11
C MET A 39 15.73 4.35 -19.61
N ARG A 40 15.31 3.18 -19.21
CA ARG A 40 15.26 2.75 -17.79
C ARG A 40 16.65 2.36 -17.27
N THR A 41 17.55 3.31 -17.31
CA THR A 41 18.98 3.14 -16.94
C THR A 41 19.21 3.41 -15.45
N PRO A 42 20.37 3.01 -14.91
CA PRO A 42 20.76 3.43 -13.57
C PRO A 42 20.87 4.95 -13.40
N GLU A 43 21.20 5.68 -14.48
CA GLU A 43 21.23 7.14 -14.52
C GLU A 43 19.83 7.72 -14.34
N ALA A 44 18.83 7.23 -15.12
CA ALA A 44 17.44 7.61 -15.00
C ALA A 44 16.88 7.32 -13.59
N ALA A 45 17.29 6.21 -12.98
CA ALA A 45 16.91 5.91 -11.59
C ALA A 45 17.50 6.89 -10.58
N ARG A 46 18.75 7.33 -10.77
CA ARG A 46 19.35 8.37 -9.92
C ARG A 46 18.64 9.71 -10.08
N GLU A 47 18.29 10.07 -11.31
CA GLU A 47 17.53 11.29 -11.59
C GLU A 47 16.12 11.22 -10.94
N ALA A 48 15.39 10.12 -11.15
CA ALA A 48 14.10 9.89 -10.51
C ALA A 48 14.18 9.98 -8.97
N PHE A 49 15.26 9.47 -8.37
CA PHE A 49 15.51 9.58 -6.95
C PHE A 49 15.68 11.04 -6.49
N GLU A 50 16.53 11.81 -7.15
CA GLU A 50 16.79 13.19 -6.77
C GLU A 50 15.57 14.10 -7.00
N VAL A 51 14.82 13.89 -8.09
CA VAL A 51 13.54 14.56 -8.33
C VAL A 51 12.55 14.28 -7.21
N THR A 52 12.38 12.99 -6.86
CA THR A 52 11.48 12.58 -5.77
C THR A 52 11.95 13.14 -4.43
N LYS A 53 13.26 13.14 -4.15
CA LYS A 53 13.83 13.70 -2.93
C LYS A 53 13.45 15.16 -2.77
N THR A 54 13.64 15.99 -3.79
CA THR A 54 13.27 17.39 -3.79
C THR A 54 11.78 17.60 -3.52
N GLN A 55 10.92 16.80 -4.15
CA GLN A 55 9.47 16.85 -3.93
C GLN A 55 9.09 16.50 -2.49
N TYR A 56 9.73 15.47 -1.91
CA TYR A 56 9.42 15.03 -0.55
C TYR A 56 9.93 15.98 0.51
N GLU A 57 11.12 16.55 0.36
CA GLU A 57 11.68 17.52 1.31
C GLU A 57 10.78 18.76 1.47
N SER A 58 10.01 19.11 0.45
CA SER A 58 9.03 20.21 0.49
C SER A 58 7.61 19.77 0.85
N SER A 59 7.34 18.47 0.96
CA SER A 59 5.98 17.96 1.23
C SER A 59 5.60 18.10 2.70
N VAL A 60 4.33 18.49 2.96
CA VAL A 60 3.78 18.59 4.32
C VAL A 60 3.95 17.30 5.11
N ARG A 61 3.75 16.15 4.45
CA ARG A 61 3.84 14.83 5.08
C ARG A 61 5.26 14.48 5.53
N PHE A 62 6.27 14.80 4.74
CA PHE A 62 7.67 14.57 5.08
C PHE A 62 8.14 15.52 6.19
N ILE A 63 7.79 16.82 6.06
CA ILE A 63 8.09 17.83 7.08
C ILE A 63 7.47 17.45 8.44
N ALA A 64 6.23 16.95 8.44
CA ALA A 64 5.54 16.53 9.66
C ALA A 64 6.17 15.32 10.36
N LEU A 65 7.12 14.60 9.72
CA LEU A 65 7.92 13.58 10.40
C LEU A 65 8.86 14.17 11.46
N GLY A 66 9.22 15.46 11.36
CA GLY A 66 10.08 16.14 12.33
C GLY A 66 11.49 15.52 12.42
N LEU A 67 12.03 15.04 11.30
CA LEU A 67 13.33 14.37 11.28
C LEU A 67 14.48 15.36 11.53
N SER A 68 15.45 14.97 12.37
CA SER A 68 16.75 15.63 12.41
C SER A 68 17.51 15.43 11.09
N ASP A 69 18.57 16.21 10.86
CA ASP A 69 19.40 16.09 9.65
C ASP A 69 19.97 14.68 9.50
N ASP A 70 20.50 14.09 10.57
CA ASP A 70 21.01 12.72 10.55
C ASP A 70 19.92 11.69 10.23
N ALA A 71 18.72 11.86 10.78
CA ALA A 71 17.59 10.97 10.51
C ALA A 71 17.07 11.12 9.08
N ARG A 72 17.11 12.33 8.52
CA ARG A 72 16.79 12.60 7.12
C ARG A 72 17.78 11.93 6.18
N ASP A 73 19.08 12.06 6.45
CA ASP A 73 20.13 11.40 5.66
C ASP A 73 20.00 9.87 5.74
N ALA A 74 19.73 9.34 6.93
CA ALA A 74 19.46 7.91 7.10
C ALA A 74 18.21 7.44 6.34
N PHE A 75 17.15 8.26 6.28
CA PHE A 75 15.94 7.97 5.49
C PHE A 75 16.26 7.81 4.00
N PHE A 76 16.98 8.75 3.41
CA PHE A 76 17.33 8.70 1.97
C PHE A 76 18.35 7.62 1.67
N LYS A 77 19.31 7.38 2.58
CA LYS A 77 20.27 6.26 2.44
C LYS A 77 19.55 4.91 2.42
N ASP A 78 18.65 4.65 3.41
CA ASP A 78 17.89 3.38 3.47
C ASP A 78 16.94 3.25 2.25
N SER A 79 16.36 4.35 1.78
CA SER A 79 15.54 4.35 0.55
C SER A 79 16.36 3.95 -0.69
N ARG A 80 17.59 4.42 -0.82
CA ARG A 80 18.51 4.04 -1.91
C ARG A 80 18.91 2.57 -1.81
N ASP A 81 19.16 2.08 -0.60
CA ASP A 81 19.50 0.67 -0.38
C ASP A 81 18.33 -0.26 -0.74
N ILE A 82 17.08 0.18 -0.47
CA ILE A 82 15.86 -0.53 -0.89
C ILE A 82 15.73 -0.56 -2.42
N LEU A 83 15.97 0.56 -3.11
CA LEU A 83 15.96 0.62 -4.57
C LEU A 83 17.04 -0.25 -5.21
N ASN A 84 18.21 -0.35 -4.60
CA ASN A 84 19.24 -1.31 -5.02
C ASN A 84 18.71 -2.76 -4.93
N GLY A 85 17.81 -3.03 -4.01
CA GLY A 85 17.11 -4.31 -3.91
C GLY A 85 16.26 -4.65 -5.13
N TYR A 86 15.58 -3.65 -5.70
CA TYR A 86 14.81 -3.80 -6.92
C TYR A 86 15.68 -4.29 -8.10
N TYR A 87 16.83 -3.65 -8.31
CA TYR A 87 17.77 -4.04 -9.39
C TYR A 87 18.39 -5.43 -9.23
N ARG A 88 18.38 -6.00 -8.01
CA ARG A 88 18.77 -7.40 -7.80
C ARG A 88 17.66 -8.39 -8.17
N MET A 89 16.41 -7.93 -8.27
CA MET A 89 15.25 -8.77 -8.58
C MET A 89 14.97 -8.84 -10.08
N GLU A 90 15.13 -7.72 -10.77
CA GLU A 90 14.83 -7.64 -12.21
C GLU A 90 15.60 -6.51 -12.90
N ASN A 91 15.70 -6.63 -14.22
CA ASN A 91 16.16 -5.54 -15.08
C ASN A 91 14.93 -4.73 -15.55
N PRO A 92 14.80 -3.44 -15.19
CA PRO A 92 13.64 -2.64 -15.56
C PRO A 92 13.42 -2.49 -17.06
N ARG A 93 14.48 -2.70 -17.87
CA ARG A 93 14.37 -2.67 -19.33
C ARG A 93 13.58 -3.85 -19.91
N ASN A 94 13.50 -4.95 -19.17
CA ASN A 94 12.82 -6.17 -19.63
C ASN A 94 11.35 -6.20 -19.21
N THR A 95 10.88 -5.21 -18.41
CA THR A 95 9.49 -5.20 -17.93
C THR A 95 8.54 -4.61 -18.98
N LYS A 96 7.50 -5.35 -19.34
CA LYS A 96 6.45 -4.91 -20.27
C LYS A 96 5.34 -4.20 -19.51
N VAL A 97 5.65 -3.01 -18.98
CA VAL A 97 4.71 -2.21 -18.17
C VAL A 97 3.56 -1.69 -19.03
N ILE A 98 2.33 -1.84 -18.53
CA ILE A 98 1.10 -1.32 -19.14
C ILE A 98 0.31 -0.38 -18.22
N GLY A 99 0.69 -0.29 -16.96
CA GLY A 99 0.12 0.66 -16.00
C GLY A 99 0.99 0.81 -14.78
N LEU A 100 1.14 2.05 -14.31
CA LEU A 100 1.86 2.43 -13.09
C LEU A 100 0.93 3.25 -12.21
N GLU A 101 0.93 3.01 -10.89
CA GLU A 101 0.02 3.66 -9.94
C GLU A 101 -1.42 3.73 -10.51
N LEU A 102 -1.82 2.59 -11.11
CA LEU A 102 -3.04 2.51 -11.91
C LEU A 102 -4.27 2.49 -11.00
N LYS A 103 -5.04 3.57 -11.03
CA LYS A 103 -6.30 3.68 -10.31
C LYS A 103 -7.39 2.93 -11.05
N LEU A 104 -7.98 1.95 -10.39
CA LEU A 104 -9.14 1.20 -10.89
C LEU A 104 -10.28 1.31 -9.91
N GLU A 105 -11.50 1.39 -10.44
CA GLU A 105 -12.74 1.39 -9.66
C GLU A 105 -13.80 0.58 -10.40
N ALA A 106 -14.53 -0.24 -9.67
CA ALA A 106 -15.61 -1.05 -10.24
C ALA A 106 -16.75 -1.22 -9.25
N ASP A 107 -17.96 -1.35 -9.80
CA ASP A 107 -19.17 -1.68 -9.04
C ASP A 107 -19.21 -3.20 -8.76
N PHE A 108 -19.33 -3.56 -7.48
CA PHE A 108 -19.51 -4.92 -6.98
C PHE A 108 -20.95 -5.20 -6.54
N GLY A 109 -21.91 -4.34 -6.92
CA GLY A 109 -23.33 -4.42 -6.65
C GLY A 109 -23.70 -3.82 -5.29
N LYS A 110 -23.11 -4.28 -4.20
CA LYS A 110 -23.34 -3.72 -2.85
C LYS A 110 -22.45 -2.52 -2.52
N PHE A 111 -21.32 -2.40 -3.17
CA PHE A 111 -20.32 -1.35 -2.93
C PHE A 111 -19.49 -1.11 -4.19
N VAL A 112 -18.88 0.04 -4.23
CA VAL A 112 -17.84 0.36 -5.21
C VAL A 112 -16.49 0.05 -4.58
N LEU A 113 -15.68 -0.77 -5.25
CA LEU A 113 -14.31 -1.06 -4.85
C LEU A 113 -13.36 -0.21 -5.68
N GLY A 114 -12.54 0.57 -5.01
CA GLY A 114 -11.43 1.31 -5.62
C GLY A 114 -10.08 0.77 -5.14
N GLY A 115 -9.07 0.83 -6.00
CA GLY A 115 -7.72 0.46 -5.66
C GLY A 115 -6.68 1.06 -6.59
N ILE A 116 -5.44 1.09 -6.14
CA ILE A 116 -4.29 1.55 -6.91
C ILE A 116 -3.34 0.36 -7.05
N ILE A 117 -2.99 0.03 -8.27
CA ILE A 117 -2.05 -1.03 -8.61
C ILE A 117 -0.70 -0.38 -8.87
N ASP A 118 0.34 -0.73 -8.09
CA ASP A 118 1.67 -0.15 -8.24
C ASP A 118 2.20 -0.36 -9.66
N ARG A 119 2.12 -1.61 -10.17
CA ARG A 119 2.51 -1.94 -11.53
C ARG A 119 1.63 -3.05 -12.11
N LEU A 120 1.07 -2.79 -13.28
CA LEU A 120 0.41 -3.75 -14.15
C LEU A 120 1.31 -4.00 -15.36
N GLU A 121 1.57 -5.26 -15.70
CA GLU A 121 2.55 -5.63 -16.73
C GLU A 121 2.17 -6.95 -17.41
N TYR A 122 2.77 -7.20 -18.57
CA TYR A 122 2.77 -8.53 -19.19
C TYR A 122 4.10 -9.24 -18.93
N ASP A 123 4.06 -10.56 -18.71
CA ASP A 123 5.26 -11.39 -18.68
C ASP A 123 5.75 -11.74 -20.09
N GLU A 124 6.78 -12.60 -20.18
CA GLU A 124 7.35 -13.03 -21.45
C GLU A 124 6.37 -13.85 -22.30
N SER A 125 5.37 -14.45 -21.68
CA SER A 125 4.30 -15.23 -22.32
C SER A 125 3.04 -14.41 -22.60
N ASP A 126 3.13 -13.07 -22.51
CA ASP A 126 2.03 -12.11 -22.64
C ASP A 126 0.86 -12.39 -21.68
N GLN A 127 1.17 -12.88 -20.47
CA GLN A 127 0.20 -13.06 -19.41
C GLN A 127 0.21 -11.86 -18.47
N LEU A 128 -0.98 -11.39 -18.12
CA LEU A 128 -1.15 -10.22 -17.24
C LEU A 128 -0.70 -10.53 -15.82
N ILE A 129 0.15 -9.67 -15.25
CA ILE A 129 0.69 -9.76 -13.88
C ILE A 129 0.42 -8.45 -13.15
N ILE A 130 0.07 -8.56 -11.87
CA ILE A 130 0.07 -7.43 -10.94
C ILE A 130 1.28 -7.56 -10.03
N SER A 131 2.14 -6.53 -10.01
CA SER A 131 3.28 -6.42 -9.11
C SER A 131 3.06 -5.27 -8.12
N ASP A 132 3.35 -5.52 -6.84
CA ASP A 132 3.22 -4.58 -5.73
C ASP A 132 4.54 -4.53 -4.95
N TYR A 133 5.05 -3.34 -4.69
CA TYR A 133 6.33 -3.13 -4.04
C TYR A 133 6.19 -3.10 -2.52
N LYS A 134 7.06 -3.81 -1.83
CA LYS A 134 7.11 -3.84 -0.37
C LYS A 134 8.48 -3.42 0.13
N THR A 135 8.55 -2.31 0.84
CA THR A 135 9.77 -1.75 1.43
C THR A 135 10.08 -2.30 2.82
N GLY A 136 9.14 -3.03 3.40
CA GLY A 136 9.29 -3.71 4.69
C GLY A 136 10.04 -5.03 4.60
N LYS A 137 10.18 -5.69 5.77
CA LYS A 137 10.76 -7.05 5.85
C LYS A 137 9.82 -8.08 5.23
N THR A 138 10.39 -9.08 4.56
CA THR A 138 9.64 -10.25 4.11
C THR A 138 8.99 -10.94 5.31
N PRO A 139 7.66 -11.20 5.29
CA PRO A 139 7.01 -11.93 6.37
C PRO A 139 7.51 -13.37 6.41
N SER A 140 7.45 -14.01 7.58
CA SER A 140 7.64 -15.45 7.64
C SER A 140 6.51 -16.15 6.86
N ALA A 141 6.78 -17.37 6.39
CA ALA A 141 5.84 -18.17 5.58
C ALA A 141 4.42 -18.26 6.21
N ARG A 142 4.35 -18.27 7.54
CA ARG A 142 3.08 -18.32 8.30
C ARG A 142 2.20 -17.06 8.12
N PHE A 143 2.79 -15.90 7.84
CA PHE A 143 2.08 -14.62 7.72
C PHE A 143 2.02 -14.09 6.27
N GLY A 144 2.65 -14.78 5.32
CA GLY A 144 2.71 -14.36 3.92
C GLY A 144 1.37 -14.51 3.20
N ALA A 145 0.62 -15.57 3.49
CA ALA A 145 -0.65 -15.87 2.82
C ALA A 145 -1.68 -14.74 2.94
N ASN A 146 -1.88 -14.19 4.14
CA ASN A 146 -2.88 -13.13 4.38
C ASN A 146 -2.57 -11.82 3.65
N LYS A 147 -1.32 -11.59 3.23
CA LYS A 147 -0.97 -10.38 2.48
C LYS A 147 -1.36 -10.46 1.01
N MET A 148 -1.55 -11.66 0.49
CA MET A 148 -2.02 -11.87 -0.89
C MET A 148 -3.53 -11.64 -1.04
N ASP A 149 -4.31 -11.68 0.06
CA ASP A 149 -5.77 -11.51 0.00
C ASP A 149 -6.15 -10.15 -0.61
N ASN A 150 -5.45 -9.06 -0.23
CA ASN A 150 -5.69 -7.73 -0.82
C ASN A 150 -5.31 -7.68 -2.31
N MET A 151 -4.28 -8.42 -2.71
CA MET A 151 -3.86 -8.48 -4.12
C MET A 151 -4.92 -9.15 -5.01
N HIS A 152 -5.67 -10.13 -4.48
CA HIS A 152 -6.77 -10.73 -5.21
C HIS A 152 -7.92 -9.74 -5.49
N LEU A 153 -8.11 -8.70 -4.66
CA LEU A 153 -9.05 -7.63 -4.95
C LEU A 153 -8.64 -6.82 -6.18
N TYR A 154 -7.35 -6.57 -6.36
CA TYR A 154 -6.84 -5.94 -7.58
C TYR A 154 -7.04 -6.82 -8.82
N ALA A 155 -6.91 -8.14 -8.68
CA ALA A 155 -7.23 -9.07 -9.77
C ALA A 155 -8.71 -8.99 -10.16
N SER A 156 -9.62 -8.91 -9.17
CA SER A 156 -11.06 -8.69 -9.42
C SER A 156 -11.34 -7.36 -10.11
N LEU A 157 -10.64 -6.28 -9.72
CA LEU A 157 -10.75 -4.98 -10.37
C LEU A 157 -10.29 -5.05 -11.84
N CYS A 158 -9.13 -5.68 -12.11
CA CYS A 158 -8.65 -5.89 -13.48
C CYS A 158 -9.68 -6.64 -14.33
N LEU A 159 -10.23 -7.75 -13.81
CA LEU A 159 -11.24 -8.52 -14.53
C LEU A 159 -12.48 -7.67 -14.86
N ARG A 160 -12.98 -6.87 -13.91
CA ARG A 160 -14.18 -6.06 -14.11
C ARG A 160 -13.97 -4.86 -15.02
N VAL A 161 -12.81 -4.19 -14.92
CA VAL A 161 -12.53 -2.96 -15.67
C VAL A 161 -11.95 -3.26 -17.05
N ARG A 162 -11.07 -4.28 -17.15
CA ARG A 162 -10.33 -4.60 -18.36
C ARG A 162 -10.84 -5.84 -19.10
N GLY A 163 -11.68 -6.64 -18.45
CA GLY A 163 -12.15 -7.92 -19.00
C GLY A 163 -11.11 -9.05 -18.93
N GLU A 164 -9.96 -8.81 -18.30
CA GLU A 164 -8.84 -9.75 -18.24
C GLU A 164 -8.47 -10.06 -16.78
N LEU A 165 -8.45 -11.35 -16.44
CA LEU A 165 -8.03 -11.82 -15.11
C LEU A 165 -6.51 -11.97 -15.12
N PRO A 166 -5.76 -11.25 -14.24
CA PRO A 166 -4.33 -11.45 -14.11
C PRO A 166 -4.01 -12.91 -13.78
N LYS A 167 -2.97 -13.43 -14.40
CA LYS A 167 -2.52 -14.81 -14.19
C LYS A 167 -1.75 -14.96 -12.88
N LYS A 168 -1.06 -13.90 -12.47
CA LYS A 168 -0.15 -13.91 -11.33
C LYS A 168 -0.22 -12.61 -10.54
N LEU A 169 -0.09 -12.73 -9.23
CA LEU A 169 0.13 -11.62 -8.29
C LEU A 169 1.53 -11.75 -7.70
N ARG A 170 2.27 -10.66 -7.65
CA ARG A 170 3.65 -10.62 -7.19
C ARG A 170 3.82 -9.55 -6.13
N LEU A 171 4.25 -9.93 -4.91
CA LEU A 171 4.74 -9.01 -3.88
C LEU A 171 6.26 -8.95 -3.96
N MET A 172 6.79 -7.80 -4.26
CA MET A 172 8.24 -7.59 -4.43
C MET A 172 8.83 -6.99 -3.16
N TYR A 173 9.40 -7.82 -2.28
CA TYR A 173 10.06 -7.36 -1.05
C TYR A 173 11.46 -6.82 -1.37
N LEU A 174 11.53 -5.53 -1.65
CA LEU A 174 12.73 -4.87 -2.18
C LEU A 174 13.92 -4.95 -1.23
N LYS A 175 13.69 -4.80 0.08
CA LYS A 175 14.77 -4.84 1.09
C LYS A 175 15.52 -6.17 1.15
N SER A 176 14.82 -7.27 0.94
CA SER A 176 15.40 -8.63 0.93
C SER A 176 15.62 -9.16 -0.48
N SER A 177 15.22 -8.42 -1.51
CA SER A 177 15.22 -8.84 -2.92
C SER A 177 14.53 -10.20 -3.11
N THR A 178 13.35 -10.36 -2.49
CA THR A 178 12.62 -11.63 -2.48
C THR A 178 11.21 -11.41 -3.02
N PRO A 179 10.82 -12.02 -4.14
CA PRO A 179 9.44 -12.03 -4.61
C PRO A 179 8.63 -13.10 -3.87
N ILE A 180 7.36 -12.81 -3.60
CA ILE A 180 6.34 -13.79 -3.24
C ILE A 180 5.29 -13.74 -4.34
N GLU A 181 5.07 -14.88 -4.99
CA GLU A 181 4.14 -14.96 -6.11
C GLU A 181 3.03 -15.97 -5.82
N VAL A 182 1.85 -15.71 -6.40
CA VAL A 182 0.72 -16.63 -6.38
C VAL A 182 0.02 -16.59 -7.73
N GLU A 183 -0.42 -17.75 -8.20
CA GLU A 183 -1.29 -17.83 -9.37
C GLU A 183 -2.72 -17.43 -9.02
N VAL A 184 -3.37 -16.73 -9.95
CA VAL A 184 -4.77 -16.39 -9.86
C VAL A 184 -5.59 -17.37 -10.67
N THR A 185 -6.63 -17.89 -10.07
CA THR A 185 -7.61 -18.77 -10.72
C THR A 185 -9.00 -18.16 -10.61
N THR A 186 -9.90 -18.53 -11.48
CA THR A 186 -11.32 -18.15 -11.35
C THR A 186 -11.85 -18.48 -9.96
N GLN A 187 -11.47 -19.63 -9.40
CA GLN A 187 -11.92 -20.04 -8.07
C GLN A 187 -11.35 -19.16 -6.96
N SER A 188 -10.06 -18.76 -7.03
CA SER A 188 -9.47 -17.84 -6.04
C SER A 188 -10.13 -16.47 -6.11
N ASN A 189 -10.44 -16.00 -7.32
CA ASN A 189 -11.13 -14.73 -7.53
C ASN A 189 -12.55 -14.73 -6.94
N ILE A 190 -13.35 -15.77 -7.21
CA ILE A 190 -14.69 -15.94 -6.63
C ILE A 190 -14.64 -15.94 -5.10
N LYS A 191 -13.68 -16.66 -4.49
CA LYS A 191 -13.51 -16.70 -3.03
C LYS A 191 -13.17 -15.31 -2.47
N CYS A 192 -12.33 -14.56 -3.16
CA CYS A 192 -11.95 -13.21 -2.76
C CYS A 192 -13.17 -12.26 -2.80
N GLU A 193 -13.93 -12.25 -3.90
CA GLU A 193 -15.14 -11.44 -4.00
C GLU A 193 -16.18 -11.79 -2.93
N ALA A 194 -16.37 -13.07 -2.65
CA ALA A 194 -17.26 -13.51 -1.58
C ALA A 194 -16.79 -13.03 -0.19
N ALA A 195 -15.47 -13.02 0.06
CA ALA A 195 -14.89 -12.49 1.30
C ALA A 195 -15.08 -10.97 1.40
N ALA A 196 -14.89 -10.23 0.30
CA ALA A 196 -15.13 -8.79 0.24
C ALA A 196 -16.59 -8.44 0.54
N ASN A 197 -17.54 -9.18 -0.05
CA ASN A 197 -18.96 -9.00 0.22
C ASN A 197 -19.30 -9.21 1.71
N ARG A 198 -18.77 -10.28 2.34
CA ARG A 198 -18.98 -10.51 3.79
C ARG A 198 -18.38 -9.39 4.64
N THR A 199 -17.20 -8.90 4.27
CA THR A 199 -16.57 -7.78 4.98
C THR A 199 -17.40 -6.51 4.85
N PHE A 200 -17.94 -6.24 3.67
CA PHE A 200 -18.83 -5.10 3.46
C PHE A 200 -20.10 -5.21 4.30
N ASP A 201 -20.75 -6.38 4.34
CA ASP A 201 -21.95 -6.61 5.15
C ASP A 201 -21.67 -6.36 6.65
N GLN A 202 -20.53 -6.82 7.17
CA GLN A 202 -20.09 -6.55 8.56
C GLN A 202 -19.83 -5.05 8.83
N ILE A 203 -19.26 -4.34 7.86
CA ILE A 203 -19.04 -2.90 7.97
C ILE A 203 -20.39 -2.17 7.98
N ALA A 204 -21.30 -2.53 7.07
CA ALA A 204 -22.63 -1.94 6.96
C ALA A 204 -23.42 -2.13 8.26
N GLU A 205 -23.43 -3.34 8.82
CA GLU A 205 -24.06 -3.65 10.12
C GLU A 205 -23.45 -2.82 11.26
N SER A 206 -22.11 -2.73 11.31
CA SER A 206 -21.41 -1.91 12.30
C SER A 206 -21.77 -0.43 12.19
N CYS A 207 -21.88 0.10 10.98
CA CYS A 207 -22.29 1.48 10.74
C CYS A 207 -23.76 1.72 11.13
N GLN A 208 -24.64 0.77 10.82
CA GLN A 208 -26.06 0.88 11.14
C GLN A 208 -26.32 0.81 12.65
N SER A 209 -25.65 -0.09 13.35
CA SER A 209 -25.78 -0.25 14.81
C SER A 209 -24.98 0.77 15.62
N GLY A 210 -24.03 1.46 15.00
CA GLY A 210 -23.07 2.32 15.68
C GLY A 210 -22.04 1.55 16.52
N THR A 211 -22.03 0.21 16.44
CA THR A 211 -21.18 -0.66 17.28
C THR A 211 -20.01 -1.20 16.48
N PHE A 212 -18.80 -0.83 16.88
CA PHE A 212 -17.57 -1.27 16.26
C PHE A 212 -16.77 -2.16 17.23
N ALA A 213 -16.75 -3.45 16.95
CA ALA A 213 -16.01 -4.40 17.77
C ALA A 213 -14.51 -4.08 17.83
N THR A 214 -13.92 -4.34 18.99
CA THR A 214 -12.47 -4.27 19.18
C THR A 214 -11.84 -5.65 18.98
N ASN A 215 -10.67 -5.68 18.33
CA ASN A 215 -9.87 -6.90 18.18
C ASN A 215 -8.43 -6.62 18.59
N LYS A 216 -7.98 -7.20 19.71
CA LYS A 216 -6.61 -7.05 20.20
C LYS A 216 -5.63 -7.86 19.36
N SER A 217 -4.57 -7.22 18.90
CA SER A 217 -3.48 -7.86 18.16
C SER A 217 -2.14 -7.19 18.45
N GLY A 218 -1.04 -7.75 17.96
CA GLY A 218 0.27 -7.12 18.02
C GLY A 218 0.33 -5.75 17.34
N LEU A 219 -0.54 -5.49 16.36
CA LEU A 219 -0.63 -4.19 15.66
C LEU A 219 -1.15 -3.06 16.57
N CYS A 220 -1.85 -3.38 17.65
CA CYS A 220 -2.33 -2.36 18.59
C CYS A 220 -1.18 -1.57 19.26
N ASN A 221 0.03 -2.09 19.27
CA ASN A 221 1.18 -1.37 19.81
C ASN A 221 1.62 -0.20 18.90
N PHE A 222 1.22 -0.20 17.65
CA PHE A 222 1.51 0.84 16.66
C PHE A 222 0.28 1.70 16.32
N CYS A 223 -0.85 1.46 16.98
CA CYS A 223 -2.09 2.19 16.73
C CYS A 223 -2.07 3.56 17.41
N ALA A 224 -2.19 4.63 16.64
CA ALA A 224 -2.25 6.00 17.12
C ALA A 224 -3.43 6.25 18.08
N PHE A 225 -4.50 5.47 17.97
CA PHE A 225 -5.71 5.60 18.77
C PHE A 225 -5.79 4.65 19.97
N LYS A 226 -4.69 3.96 20.32
CA LYS A 226 -4.68 2.96 21.40
C LYS A 226 -5.17 3.53 22.73
N GLN A 227 -4.79 4.77 23.04
CA GLN A 227 -5.16 5.44 24.29
C GLN A 227 -6.67 5.69 24.44
N TRP A 228 -7.40 5.81 23.34
CA TRP A 228 -8.87 6.00 23.33
C TRP A 228 -9.63 4.71 23.05
N CYS A 229 -8.93 3.61 22.81
CA CYS A 229 -9.58 2.35 22.46
C CYS A 229 -10.17 1.66 23.69
N PRO A 230 -11.48 1.32 23.71
CA PRO A 230 -12.12 0.63 24.84
C PRO A 230 -11.45 -0.71 25.19
N ALA A 231 -10.81 -1.38 24.21
CA ALA A 231 -10.05 -2.61 24.48
C ALA A 231 -8.87 -2.41 25.43
N PHE A 232 -8.42 -1.16 25.63
CA PHE A 232 -7.34 -0.79 26.54
C PHE A 232 -7.82 0.15 27.66
N GLY A 233 -9.13 0.21 27.90
CA GLY A 233 -9.74 1.06 28.93
C GLY A 233 -9.88 2.53 28.56
N GLY A 234 -9.68 2.88 27.27
CA GLY A 234 -9.86 4.24 26.77
C GLY A 234 -11.31 4.60 26.51
N ASP A 235 -11.57 5.91 26.51
CA ASP A 235 -12.85 6.50 26.12
C ASP A 235 -12.80 6.90 24.64
N ASP A 236 -13.52 6.19 23.80
CA ASP A 236 -13.52 6.38 22.35
C ASP A 236 -14.21 7.67 21.91
N SER A 237 -15.06 8.28 22.75
CA SER A 237 -15.66 9.59 22.48
C SER A 237 -14.63 10.72 22.46
N GLN A 238 -13.54 10.59 23.22
CA GLN A 238 -12.47 11.58 23.30
C GLN A 238 -11.60 11.63 22.04
N ALA A 239 -11.57 10.55 21.25
CA ALA A 239 -10.76 10.50 20.04
C ALA A 239 -11.10 11.61 19.05
N ARG A 240 -12.39 11.93 18.85
CA ARG A 240 -12.85 12.99 17.94
C ARG A 240 -12.37 14.38 18.34
N ILE A 241 -12.24 14.62 19.63
CA ILE A 241 -11.82 15.92 20.18
C ILE A 241 -10.31 16.00 20.15
N LYS A 242 -9.63 14.99 20.69
CA LYS A 242 -8.19 15.07 21.00
C LYS A 242 -7.26 14.66 19.86
N ALA A 243 -7.71 13.81 18.91
CA ALA A 243 -6.84 13.45 17.80
C ALA A 243 -6.49 14.65 16.89
N PRO A 244 -7.43 15.56 16.53
CA PRO A 244 -7.09 16.77 15.78
C PRO A 244 -6.20 17.77 16.53
N GLU A 245 -6.20 17.74 17.87
CA GLU A 245 -5.32 18.58 18.68
C GLU A 245 -3.88 18.04 18.71
N LEU A 246 -3.74 16.70 18.66
CA LEU A 246 -2.45 16.03 18.77
C LEU A 246 -1.76 15.78 17.43
N TYR A 247 -2.54 15.59 16.38
CA TYR A 247 -2.01 15.17 15.08
C TYR A 247 -2.39 16.17 14.00
N PRO A 248 -1.45 16.56 13.13
CA PRO A 248 -1.73 17.46 12.03
C PRO A 248 -2.70 16.82 11.03
N MET A 249 -3.61 17.64 10.49
CA MET A 249 -4.46 17.23 9.35
C MET A 249 -3.60 17.17 8.09
N ILE A 250 -3.08 15.99 7.78
CA ILE A 250 -2.30 15.75 6.57
C ILE A 250 -3.25 15.17 5.51
N PRO A 251 -3.34 15.76 4.31
CA PRO A 251 -4.14 15.20 3.22
C PRO A 251 -3.78 13.73 2.97
N ARG A 252 -4.80 12.90 2.76
CA ARG A 252 -4.61 11.50 2.32
C ARG A 252 -4.51 11.52 0.80
N ASP A 253 -3.51 10.81 0.30
CA ASP A 253 -3.33 10.61 -1.14
C ASP A 253 -4.44 9.74 -1.71
#